data_ec83f86b8ccfd00445236c3144ca335e
#
_entry.id   ec83f86b8ccfd00445236c3144ca335e
#
_cell.length_a   1.000
_cell.length_b   1.000
_cell.length_c   1.000
_cell.angle_alpha   90.00
_cell.angle_beta   90.00
_cell.angle_gamma   90.00
#
_symmetry.space_group_name_H-M   'P 1'
#
loop_
_entity.id
_entity.type
_entity.pdbx_description
1 polymer ?
#
loop_
_entity_poly.entity_id
_entity_poly.type
_entity_poly.pdbx_seq_one_letter_code
_entity_poly.pdbx_strand_id
1 'polypeptide(L)'
;MHDDFLNPQTTLSRRHALALLAAPLAAAPALGVAAALPQITLAGPPAIVSAPLIHMAETGALKDAAQRTVFTAWRDPDQLRMMAMGGKADVLAMPSNVAANLFNRGAGVTLLNISTWGALWIVTRDAQRKTLADFKGEEIAVPFRGDMPDIVLQLLLTKQGLDPLRDFRIRYVPTPMEAMQLLITRRVSHALLSEPAVSLALRKTRSFPVGLIAPELHRGADLQQEWGRLYQRAPRVPQAGIAAVGAVRAQPQVLAAVARAYARSLAWCRDNALECGRMMSRHIDLLTPEAVADAIAVSLMDAVPAPQAREELEFFFGQLMARNPGLLGGKLPAAAFYGQS
;
A
#
# COMPACT_ATOMS: atom_id res chain seq x y z
N MET A 1 -82.52 -54.54 -41.04
CA MET A 1 -81.32 -54.55 -41.84
C MET A 1 -80.32 -53.73 -41.04
N HIS A 2 -79.58 -54.43 -40.24
CA HIS A 2 -78.12 -54.67 -40.28
C HIS A 2 -77.32 -53.32 -40.20
N ASP A 3 -76.38 -53.08 -39.40
CA ASP A 3 -75.47 -53.95 -38.66
C ASP A 3 -74.75 -53.11 -37.56
N ASP A 4 -74.36 -53.84 -36.56
CA ASP A 4 -73.41 -53.55 -35.53
C ASP A 4 -72.11 -52.85 -36.00
N PHE A 5 -71.53 -51.99 -35.15
CA PHE A 5 -70.07 -52.02 -34.94
C PHE A 5 -69.70 -51.55 -33.56
N LEU A 6 -69.07 -52.47 -32.86
CA LEU A 6 -68.54 -52.44 -31.52
C LEU A 6 -67.38 -51.46 -31.37
N ASN A 7 -67.40 -50.73 -30.21
CA ASN A 7 -66.31 -49.90 -29.75
C ASN A 7 -65.37 -50.75 -28.85
N PRO A 8 -64.05 -50.84 -29.13
CA PRO A 8 -63.12 -51.47 -28.18
C PRO A 8 -62.58 -50.44 -27.21
N GLN A 9 -62.90 -50.63 -25.97
CA GLN A 9 -62.26 -49.94 -24.86
C GLN A 9 -60.77 -50.34 -24.73
N THR A 10 -59.84 -49.44 -24.98
CA THR A 10 -58.41 -49.62 -24.67
C THR A 10 -58.15 -49.35 -23.20
N THR A 11 -58.03 -50.41 -22.42
CA THR A 11 -57.57 -50.39 -21.05
C THR A 11 -56.11 -50.02 -21.01
N LEU A 12 -55.79 -48.85 -20.52
CA LEU A 12 -54.42 -48.40 -20.18
C LEU A 12 -53.88 -49.24 -19.02
N SER A 13 -52.90 -50.08 -19.31
CA SER A 13 -52.21 -50.94 -18.36
C SER A 13 -51.47 -50.07 -17.30
N ARG A 14 -51.61 -50.46 -16.03
CA ARG A 14 -50.94 -49.84 -14.83
C ARG A 14 -49.42 -49.80 -14.95
N ARG A 15 -48.81 -50.39 -15.95
CA ARG A 15 -47.35 -50.37 -16.20
C ARG A 15 -46.85 -49.13 -16.93
N HIS A 16 -47.70 -48.31 -17.52
CA HIS A 16 -47.30 -47.09 -18.27
C HIS A 16 -47.45 -45.81 -17.41
N ALA A 17 -48.03 -45.89 -16.22
CA ALA A 17 -48.20 -44.75 -15.33
C ALA A 17 -46.96 -44.48 -14.43
N LEU A 18 -45.95 -45.38 -14.41
CA LEU A 18 -44.74 -45.27 -13.57
C LEU A 18 -43.50 -44.74 -14.32
N ALA A 19 -43.60 -44.45 -15.62
CA ALA A 19 -42.48 -43.99 -16.43
C ALA A 19 -42.40 -42.46 -16.62
N LEU A 20 -43.28 -41.67 -16.01
CA LEU A 20 -43.36 -40.20 -16.19
C LEU A 20 -42.96 -39.38 -14.98
N LEU A 21 -42.35 -39.98 -13.94
CA LEU A 21 -41.88 -39.26 -12.73
C LEU A 21 -40.34 -39.29 -12.56
N ALA A 22 -39.56 -39.59 -13.59
CA ALA A 22 -38.13 -39.33 -13.62
C ALA A 22 -37.90 -37.94 -14.20
N ALA A 23 -38.24 -36.87 -13.45
CA ALA A 23 -37.72 -35.56 -13.71
C ALA A 23 -36.19 -35.60 -13.52
N PRO A 24 -35.39 -35.17 -14.48
CA PRO A 24 -33.97 -35.03 -14.24
C PRO A 24 -33.81 -34.02 -13.09
N LEU A 25 -33.23 -34.44 -11.96
CA LEU A 25 -32.64 -33.52 -10.99
C LEU A 25 -31.64 -32.67 -11.81
N ALA A 26 -32.05 -31.44 -12.12
CA ALA A 26 -31.14 -30.47 -12.66
C ALA A 26 -30.03 -30.32 -11.61
N ALA A 27 -28.84 -30.83 -11.92
CA ALA A 27 -27.65 -30.60 -11.16
C ALA A 27 -27.44 -29.08 -11.13
N ALA A 28 -27.85 -28.47 -10.03
CA ALA A 28 -27.45 -27.09 -9.76
C ALA A 28 -25.92 -27.05 -9.91
N PRO A 29 -25.36 -26.10 -10.67
CA PRO A 29 -23.92 -25.98 -10.72
C PRO A 29 -23.44 -25.79 -9.28
N ALA A 30 -22.73 -26.77 -8.76
CA ALA A 30 -22.02 -26.61 -7.51
C ALA A 30 -21.16 -25.35 -7.72
N LEU A 31 -21.45 -24.27 -6.96
CA LEU A 31 -20.56 -23.14 -6.88
C LEU A 31 -19.22 -23.72 -6.41
N GLY A 32 -18.37 -24.03 -7.36
CA GLY A 32 -17.07 -24.60 -7.10
C GLY A 32 -16.34 -23.62 -6.17
N VAL A 33 -16.09 -24.04 -4.94
CA VAL A 33 -15.16 -23.32 -4.06
C VAL A 33 -13.86 -23.30 -4.85
N ALA A 34 -13.47 -22.11 -5.33
CA ALA A 34 -12.23 -21.96 -6.07
C ALA A 34 -11.11 -22.54 -5.21
N ALA A 35 -10.36 -23.51 -5.76
CA ALA A 35 -9.29 -24.15 -5.01
C ALA A 35 -8.31 -23.09 -4.52
N ALA A 36 -7.95 -23.18 -3.23
CA ALA A 36 -6.99 -22.27 -2.63
C ALA A 36 -5.67 -22.30 -3.43
N LEU A 37 -5.07 -21.14 -3.65
CA LEU A 37 -3.78 -21.04 -4.34
C LEU A 37 -2.71 -21.82 -3.57
N PRO A 38 -1.72 -22.43 -4.23
CA PRO A 38 -0.59 -23.05 -3.53
C PRO A 38 0.16 -22.06 -2.65
N GLN A 39 0.35 -20.84 -3.13
CA GLN A 39 1.03 -19.78 -2.40
C GLN A 39 0.54 -18.40 -2.85
N ILE A 40 0.51 -17.45 -1.91
CA ILE A 40 0.44 -16.01 -2.17
C ILE A 40 1.72 -15.37 -1.63
N THR A 41 2.40 -14.62 -2.48
CA THR A 41 3.60 -13.85 -2.12
C THR A 41 3.22 -12.38 -1.94
N LEU A 42 3.36 -11.90 -0.70
CA LEU A 42 3.20 -10.51 -0.30
C LEU A 42 4.57 -9.84 -0.30
N ALA A 43 4.67 -8.59 -0.75
CA ALA A 43 5.93 -7.88 -0.63
C ALA A 43 5.73 -6.40 -0.32
N GLY A 44 6.72 -5.80 0.38
CA GLY A 44 6.64 -4.40 0.77
C GLY A 44 7.98 -3.82 1.23
N PRO A 45 8.06 -2.47 1.37
CA PRO A 45 9.27 -1.77 1.81
C PRO A 45 9.49 -1.86 3.33
N PRO A 46 10.64 -1.43 3.84
CA PRO A 46 10.85 -1.20 5.27
C PRO A 46 10.10 0.07 5.76
N ALA A 47 8.79 0.08 5.57
CA ALA A 47 7.89 1.18 5.91
C ALA A 47 6.58 0.64 6.48
N ILE A 48 5.81 1.53 7.12
CA ILE A 48 4.63 1.16 7.90
C ILE A 48 3.54 0.45 7.07
N VAL A 49 3.46 0.71 5.76
CA VAL A 49 2.53 0.05 4.84
C VAL A 49 2.72 -1.47 4.78
N SER A 50 3.90 -1.97 5.15
CA SER A 50 4.22 -3.42 5.17
C SER A 50 3.73 -4.12 6.43
N ALA A 51 3.46 -3.41 7.51
CA ALA A 51 3.07 -3.99 8.79
C ALA A 51 1.85 -4.94 8.68
N PRO A 52 0.74 -4.55 8.03
CA PRO A 52 -0.39 -5.46 7.85
C PRO A 52 -0.07 -6.68 6.98
N LEU A 53 0.80 -6.55 5.96
CA LEU A 53 1.20 -7.67 5.11
C LEU A 53 2.01 -8.71 5.88
N ILE A 54 2.92 -8.25 6.74
CA ILE A 54 3.71 -9.13 7.62
C ILE A 54 2.78 -9.86 8.60
N HIS A 55 1.85 -9.13 9.24
CA HIS A 55 0.86 -9.74 10.11
C HIS A 55 0.02 -10.80 9.36
N MET A 56 -0.43 -10.52 8.14
CA MET A 56 -1.16 -11.50 7.32
C MET A 56 -0.34 -12.77 7.06
N ALA A 57 0.96 -12.63 6.78
CA ALA A 57 1.83 -13.77 6.51
C ALA A 57 2.08 -14.61 7.77
N GLU A 58 2.34 -13.98 8.92
CA GLU A 58 2.63 -14.69 10.17
C GLU A 58 1.41 -15.36 10.79
N THR A 59 0.22 -14.77 10.64
CA THR A 59 -1.01 -15.30 11.25
C THR A 59 -1.81 -16.22 10.34
N GLY A 60 -1.37 -16.40 9.08
CA GLY A 60 -2.12 -17.20 8.11
C GLY A 60 -3.49 -16.58 7.79
N ALA A 61 -3.60 -15.25 7.78
CA ALA A 61 -4.87 -14.54 7.55
C ALA A 61 -5.52 -14.81 6.18
N LEU A 62 -4.79 -15.46 5.27
CA LEU A 62 -5.25 -15.86 3.93
C LEU A 62 -5.39 -17.38 3.76
N LYS A 63 -5.46 -18.17 4.83
CA LYS A 63 -5.53 -19.65 4.78
C LYS A 63 -6.66 -20.20 3.90
N ASP A 64 -7.76 -19.46 3.78
CA ASP A 64 -8.91 -19.83 2.94
C ASP A 64 -8.68 -19.48 1.45
N ALA A 65 -7.71 -18.62 1.13
CA ALA A 65 -7.37 -18.19 -0.23
C ALA A 65 -6.06 -18.82 -0.74
N ALA A 66 -5.14 -19.19 0.16
CA ALA A 66 -3.87 -19.82 -0.20
C ALA A 66 -3.40 -20.79 0.90
N GLN A 67 -2.78 -21.90 0.46
CA GLN A 67 -2.19 -22.89 1.38
C GLN A 67 -0.99 -22.30 2.16
N ARG A 68 -0.25 -21.39 1.52
CA ARG A 68 0.91 -20.70 2.09
C ARG A 68 0.85 -19.21 1.77
N THR A 69 1.16 -18.38 2.76
CA THR A 69 1.37 -16.94 2.59
C THR A 69 2.79 -16.60 3.03
N VAL A 70 3.54 -15.92 2.18
CA VAL A 70 4.92 -15.50 2.47
C VAL A 70 5.06 -13.99 2.30
N PHE A 71 5.93 -13.37 3.10
CA PHE A 71 6.30 -11.97 2.96
C PHE A 71 7.75 -11.84 2.53
N THR A 72 8.04 -10.90 1.62
CA THR A 72 9.38 -10.54 1.15
C THR A 72 9.55 -9.03 1.19
N ALA A 73 10.59 -8.55 1.86
CA ALA A 73 10.92 -7.13 1.86
C ALA A 73 11.63 -6.74 0.56
N TRP A 74 11.24 -5.61 -0.04
CA TRP A 74 12.03 -4.94 -1.08
C TRP A 74 12.72 -3.70 -0.50
N ARG A 75 13.90 -3.33 -1.03
CA ARG A 75 14.82 -2.37 -0.44
C ARG A 75 14.82 -1.01 -1.15
N ASP A 76 14.56 -1.03 -2.44
CA ASP A 76 14.64 0.14 -3.30
C ASP A 76 13.57 0.11 -4.40
N PRO A 77 13.29 1.26 -5.05
CA PRO A 77 12.27 1.35 -6.08
C PRO A 77 12.51 0.47 -7.31
N ASP A 78 13.74 0.14 -7.64
CA ASP A 78 14.04 -0.71 -8.81
C ASP A 78 13.70 -2.17 -8.50
N GLN A 79 13.99 -2.63 -7.29
CA GLN A 79 13.57 -3.95 -6.83
C GLN A 79 12.04 -4.07 -6.81
N LEU A 80 11.32 -3.04 -6.34
CA LEU A 80 9.85 -2.98 -6.44
C LEU A 80 9.36 -3.17 -7.88
N ARG A 81 9.92 -2.38 -8.83
CA ARG A 81 9.54 -2.45 -10.25
C ARG A 81 9.81 -3.84 -10.84
N MET A 82 10.98 -4.43 -10.52
CA MET A 82 11.30 -5.80 -10.94
C MET A 82 10.31 -6.83 -10.39
N MET A 83 9.91 -6.72 -9.12
CA MET A 83 8.95 -7.66 -8.52
C MET A 83 7.56 -7.52 -9.16
N ALA A 84 7.13 -6.30 -9.43
CA ALA A 84 5.84 -6.02 -10.08
C ALA A 84 5.77 -6.58 -11.51
N MET A 85 6.87 -6.50 -12.27
CA MET A 85 6.92 -6.93 -13.67
C MET A 85 7.34 -8.39 -13.85
N GLY A 86 8.10 -8.92 -12.91
CA GLY A 86 8.72 -10.25 -13.01
C GLY A 86 7.91 -11.39 -12.38
N GLY A 87 6.68 -11.16 -11.92
CA GLY A 87 5.84 -12.20 -11.31
C GLY A 87 6.39 -12.78 -10.01
N LYS A 88 7.24 -12.03 -9.30
CA LYS A 88 7.87 -12.49 -8.04
C LYS A 88 7.05 -12.14 -6.80
N ALA A 89 5.93 -11.46 -6.97
CA ALA A 89 4.97 -11.18 -5.93
C ALA A 89 3.55 -11.16 -6.55
N ASP A 90 2.54 -11.40 -5.71
CA ASP A 90 1.13 -11.34 -6.06
C ASP A 90 0.51 -10.04 -5.56
N VAL A 91 0.93 -9.59 -4.38
CA VAL A 91 0.48 -8.34 -3.75
C VAL A 91 1.69 -7.54 -3.28
N LEU A 92 1.75 -6.29 -3.72
CA LEU A 92 2.84 -5.38 -3.42
C LEU A 92 2.34 -4.14 -2.67
N ALA A 93 2.95 -3.85 -1.53
CA ALA A 93 2.86 -2.51 -0.95
C ALA A 93 3.74 -1.57 -1.77
N MET A 94 3.17 -0.47 -2.26
CA MET A 94 3.88 0.47 -3.13
C MET A 94 3.31 1.89 -3.05
N PRO A 95 4.09 2.90 -3.44
CA PRO A 95 3.59 4.26 -3.63
C PRO A 95 2.48 4.33 -4.69
N SER A 96 1.47 5.17 -4.46
CA SER A 96 0.30 5.29 -5.34
C SER A 96 0.66 5.74 -6.76
N ASN A 97 1.61 6.67 -6.88
CA ASN A 97 2.09 7.14 -8.18
C ASN A 97 2.86 6.05 -8.96
N VAL A 98 3.61 5.20 -8.25
CA VAL A 98 4.32 4.06 -8.88
C VAL A 98 3.31 3.04 -9.37
N ALA A 99 2.28 2.72 -8.59
CA ALA A 99 1.19 1.85 -9.02
C ALA A 99 0.52 2.38 -10.29
N ALA A 100 0.17 3.68 -10.33
CA ALA A 100 -0.43 4.34 -11.49
C ALA A 100 0.51 4.35 -12.71
N ASN A 101 1.80 4.63 -12.50
CA ASN A 101 2.80 4.60 -13.57
C ASN A 101 2.94 3.21 -14.20
N LEU A 102 3.05 2.17 -13.37
CA LEU A 102 3.14 0.78 -13.81
C LEU A 102 1.87 0.36 -14.57
N PHE A 103 0.69 0.68 -14.04
CA PHE A 103 -0.58 0.43 -14.72
C PHE A 103 -0.63 1.08 -16.10
N ASN A 104 -0.31 2.38 -16.19
CA ASN A 104 -0.35 3.13 -17.45
C ASN A 104 0.68 2.65 -18.49
N ARG A 105 1.75 2.01 -18.04
CA ARG A 105 2.76 1.34 -18.89
C ARG A 105 2.41 -0.11 -19.24
N GLY A 106 1.24 -0.60 -18.83
CA GLY A 106 0.77 -1.94 -19.17
C GLY A 106 1.33 -3.06 -18.29
N ALA A 107 1.95 -2.73 -17.15
CA ALA A 107 2.54 -3.74 -16.25
C ALA A 107 1.52 -4.57 -15.46
N GLY A 108 0.23 -4.46 -15.75
CA GLY A 108 -0.78 -5.30 -15.12
C GLY A 108 -0.85 -5.11 -13.59
N VAL A 109 -1.24 -3.93 -13.15
CA VAL A 109 -1.42 -3.56 -11.74
C VAL A 109 -2.87 -3.21 -11.47
N THR A 110 -3.42 -3.64 -10.33
CA THR A 110 -4.73 -3.20 -9.82
C THR A 110 -4.55 -2.72 -8.39
N LEU A 111 -4.85 -1.46 -8.13
CA LEU A 111 -4.78 -0.90 -6.78
C LEU A 111 -5.93 -1.45 -5.94
N LEU A 112 -5.64 -1.97 -4.74
CA LEU A 112 -6.65 -2.51 -3.84
C LEU A 112 -7.10 -1.49 -2.80
N ASN A 113 -6.15 -0.73 -2.25
CA ASN A 113 -6.43 0.33 -1.28
C ASN A 113 -5.32 1.38 -1.26
N ILE A 114 -5.60 2.48 -0.58
CA ILE A 114 -4.58 3.35 0.03
C ILE A 114 -4.66 3.15 1.53
N SER A 115 -3.51 2.95 2.17
CA SER A 115 -3.44 2.65 3.60
C SER A 115 -2.45 3.52 4.38
N THR A 116 -1.58 4.25 3.69
CA THR A 116 -0.69 5.26 4.28
C THR A 116 -1.04 6.62 3.70
N TRP A 117 -1.59 7.46 4.55
CA TRP A 117 -2.07 8.81 4.22
C TRP A 117 -1.18 9.92 4.76
N GLY A 118 -0.19 9.55 5.57
CA GLY A 118 0.78 10.46 6.13
C GLY A 118 1.81 9.75 6.99
N ALA A 119 3.07 9.84 6.55
CA ALA A 119 4.21 9.27 7.25
C ALA A 119 5.53 10.00 6.93
N LEU A 120 5.48 11.20 6.32
CA LEU A 120 6.66 11.94 5.88
C LEU A 120 6.93 13.17 6.75
N TRP A 121 8.19 13.31 7.17
CA TRP A 121 8.65 14.39 8.03
C TRP A 121 10.02 14.91 7.60
N ILE A 122 10.26 16.20 7.70
CA ILE A 122 11.64 16.67 7.84
C ILE A 122 12.04 16.49 9.30
N VAL A 123 13.02 15.63 9.54
CA VAL A 123 13.64 15.45 10.86
C VAL A 123 14.82 16.40 10.97
N THR A 124 14.93 17.07 12.10
CA THR A 124 15.88 18.17 12.32
C THR A 124 16.51 18.11 13.71
N ARG A 125 17.66 18.80 13.87
CA ARG A 125 18.27 19.06 15.18
C ARG A 125 17.76 20.31 15.85
N ASP A 126 17.03 21.17 15.11
CA ASP A 126 16.48 22.42 15.61
C ASP A 126 14.98 22.24 15.89
N ALA A 127 14.62 22.21 17.18
CA ALA A 127 13.25 22.03 17.64
C ALA A 127 12.28 23.17 17.21
N GLN A 128 12.81 24.32 16.82
CA GLN A 128 12.00 25.48 16.44
C GLN A 128 11.51 25.41 14.99
N ARG A 129 12.15 24.62 14.13
CA ARG A 129 11.78 24.48 12.71
C ARG A 129 10.56 23.58 12.55
N LYS A 130 9.43 24.13 12.11
CA LYS A 130 8.14 23.44 12.04
C LYS A 130 7.49 23.44 10.66
N THR A 131 7.86 24.38 9.80
CA THR A 131 7.31 24.54 8.45
C THR A 131 8.40 24.30 7.41
N LEU A 132 8.00 24.02 6.17
CA LEU A 132 8.96 23.86 5.06
C LEU A 132 9.77 25.15 4.81
N ALA A 133 9.17 26.31 5.03
CA ALA A 133 9.85 27.59 4.85
C ALA A 133 11.02 27.80 5.83
N ASP A 134 10.97 27.19 7.01
CA ASP A 134 12.04 27.30 8.02
C ASP A 134 13.35 26.63 7.58
N PHE A 135 13.30 25.81 6.53
CA PHE A 135 14.47 25.12 5.97
C PHE A 135 15.06 25.79 4.72
N LYS A 136 14.58 26.99 4.37
CA LYS A 136 15.14 27.74 3.25
C LYS A 136 16.62 28.03 3.48
N GLY A 137 17.47 27.77 2.47
CA GLY A 137 18.93 27.90 2.54
C GLY A 137 19.64 26.69 3.16
N GLU A 138 18.91 25.73 3.72
CA GLU A 138 19.50 24.58 4.41
C GLU A 138 19.80 23.39 3.49
N GLU A 139 20.70 22.51 3.95
CA GLU A 139 20.93 21.21 3.33
C GLU A 139 19.97 20.18 3.93
N ILE A 140 19.25 19.46 3.05
CA ILE A 140 18.33 18.40 3.44
C ILE A 140 18.73 17.12 2.72
N ALA A 141 19.00 16.04 3.47
CA ALA A 141 19.15 14.71 2.88
C ALA A 141 17.78 14.15 2.47
N VAL A 142 17.64 13.77 1.21
CA VAL A 142 16.40 13.28 0.62
C VAL A 142 16.61 11.92 -0.01
N PRO A 143 15.93 10.86 0.46
CA PRO A 143 16.04 9.53 -0.11
C PRO A 143 15.22 9.38 -1.39
N PHE A 144 15.60 8.41 -2.23
CA PHE A 144 14.82 7.98 -3.40
C PHE A 144 14.50 9.12 -4.37
N ARG A 145 15.55 9.72 -4.98
CA ARG A 145 15.39 10.78 -5.96
C ARG A 145 14.34 10.43 -7.02
N GLY A 146 13.35 11.31 -7.19
CA GLY A 146 12.28 11.15 -8.17
C GLY A 146 11.19 10.13 -7.78
N ASP A 147 11.20 9.60 -6.55
CA ASP A 147 10.14 8.77 -5.99
C ASP A 147 9.34 9.50 -4.89
N MET A 148 8.37 8.83 -4.29
CA MET A 148 7.30 9.45 -3.49
C MET A 148 7.78 10.50 -2.46
N PRO A 149 8.80 10.26 -1.60
CA PRO A 149 9.21 11.26 -0.62
C PRO A 149 9.70 12.56 -1.28
N ASP A 150 10.58 12.44 -2.28
CA ASP A 150 11.12 13.58 -3.04
C ASP A 150 10.03 14.31 -3.82
N ILE A 151 9.14 13.56 -4.49
CA ILE A 151 8.02 14.13 -5.26
C ILE A 151 7.12 14.96 -4.36
N VAL A 152 6.72 14.46 -3.19
CA VAL A 152 5.86 15.20 -2.26
C VAL A 152 6.56 16.44 -1.73
N LEU A 153 7.84 16.34 -1.33
CA LEU A 153 8.61 17.50 -0.88
C LEU A 153 8.65 18.59 -1.95
N GLN A 154 9.08 18.23 -3.16
CA GLN A 154 9.20 19.19 -4.25
C GLN A 154 7.86 19.82 -4.65
N LEU A 155 6.78 19.04 -4.61
CA LEU A 155 5.44 19.53 -4.90
C LEU A 155 5.01 20.60 -3.88
N LEU A 156 5.23 20.34 -2.59
CA LEU A 156 4.88 21.28 -1.51
C LEU A 156 5.76 22.53 -1.51
N LEU A 157 7.06 22.39 -1.80
CA LEU A 157 7.95 23.55 -1.94
C LEU A 157 7.49 24.46 -3.08
N THR A 158 7.26 23.88 -4.25
CA THR A 158 6.79 24.63 -5.43
C THR A 158 5.43 25.29 -5.17
N LYS A 159 4.51 24.61 -4.48
CA LYS A 159 3.19 25.15 -4.14
C LYS A 159 3.25 26.37 -3.23
N GLN A 160 4.30 26.48 -2.41
CA GLN A 160 4.57 27.65 -1.57
C GLN A 160 5.32 28.78 -2.32
N GLY A 161 5.67 28.61 -3.58
CA GLY A 161 6.49 29.55 -4.34
C GLY A 161 8.00 29.44 -4.03
N LEU A 162 8.43 28.34 -3.41
CA LEU A 162 9.83 28.04 -3.14
C LEU A 162 10.42 27.20 -4.27
N ASP A 163 11.63 27.54 -4.69
CA ASP A 163 12.35 26.77 -5.71
C ASP A 163 13.21 25.67 -5.05
N PRO A 164 12.90 24.38 -5.26
CA PRO A 164 13.65 23.29 -4.66
C PRO A 164 15.15 23.27 -4.98
N LEU A 165 15.55 23.86 -6.11
CA LEU A 165 16.95 23.87 -6.58
C LEU A 165 17.72 25.12 -6.16
N ARG A 166 17.03 26.24 -5.94
CA ARG A 166 17.65 27.53 -5.59
C ARG A 166 17.56 27.84 -4.09
N ASP A 167 16.41 27.50 -3.50
CA ASP A 167 16.11 27.82 -2.11
C ASP A 167 16.57 26.73 -1.12
N PHE A 168 17.03 25.58 -1.61
CA PHE A 168 17.47 24.45 -0.78
C PHE A 168 18.73 23.79 -1.36
N ARG A 169 19.50 23.16 -0.50
CA ARG A 169 20.59 22.26 -0.91
C ARG A 169 20.14 20.81 -0.70
N ILE A 170 19.53 20.23 -1.75
CA ILE A 170 19.03 18.86 -1.67
C ILE A 170 20.19 17.87 -1.89
N ARG A 171 20.49 17.10 -0.86
CA ARG A 171 21.45 16.00 -0.91
C ARG A 171 20.72 14.68 -1.10
N TYR A 172 20.70 14.17 -2.31
CA TYR A 172 20.07 12.88 -2.58
C TYR A 172 20.89 11.72 -2.03
N VAL A 173 20.18 10.73 -1.45
CA VAL A 173 20.74 9.48 -0.92
C VAL A 173 19.91 8.29 -1.38
N PRO A 174 20.51 7.08 -1.47
CA PRO A 174 19.84 5.88 -1.97
C PRO A 174 18.65 5.43 -1.12
N THR A 175 18.72 5.54 0.22
CA THR A 175 17.71 4.97 1.11
C THR A 175 17.39 5.88 2.31
N PRO A 176 16.21 5.72 2.94
CA PRO A 176 15.88 6.39 4.20
C PRO A 176 16.84 6.07 5.35
N MET A 177 17.38 4.83 5.36
CA MET A 177 18.36 4.42 6.38
C MET A 177 19.67 5.18 6.23
N GLU A 178 20.11 5.46 5.01
CA GLU A 178 21.31 6.27 4.76
C GLU A 178 21.08 7.73 5.14
N ALA A 179 19.93 8.31 4.78
CA ALA A 179 19.55 9.66 5.24
C ALA A 179 19.55 9.76 6.77
N MET A 180 18.97 8.76 7.45
CA MET A 180 18.99 8.66 8.92
C MET A 180 20.42 8.57 9.45
N GLN A 181 21.28 7.76 8.83
CA GLN A 181 22.67 7.59 9.26
C GLN A 181 23.45 8.90 9.14
N LEU A 182 23.31 9.63 8.03
CA LEU A 182 23.92 10.95 7.86
C LEU A 182 23.45 11.94 8.93
N LEU A 183 22.18 11.89 9.28
CA LEU A 183 21.59 12.72 10.31
C LEU A 183 22.16 12.35 11.70
N ILE A 184 22.19 11.08 12.10
CA ILE A 184 22.73 10.62 13.38
C ILE A 184 24.22 10.97 13.52
N THR A 185 25.00 10.75 12.46
CA THR A 185 26.44 11.04 12.45
C THR A 185 26.78 12.52 12.26
N ARG A 186 25.77 13.41 12.26
CA ARG A 186 25.93 14.86 12.15
C ARG A 186 26.54 15.34 10.83
N ARG A 187 26.46 14.51 9.79
CA ARG A 187 26.91 14.90 8.43
C ARG A 187 25.90 15.75 7.69
N VAL A 188 24.64 15.73 8.12
CA VAL A 188 23.57 16.67 7.76
C VAL A 188 22.82 17.08 9.02
N SER A 189 22.18 18.25 8.99
CA SER A 189 21.35 18.73 10.10
C SER A 189 19.86 18.39 9.91
N HIS A 190 19.45 18.12 8.67
CA HIS A 190 18.06 17.87 8.32
C HIS A 190 17.96 16.72 7.31
N ALA A 191 16.93 15.90 7.46
CA ALA A 191 16.63 14.81 6.52
C ALA A 191 15.13 14.64 6.34
N LEU A 192 14.69 14.40 5.11
CA LEU A 192 13.35 13.91 4.82
C LEU A 192 13.33 12.41 5.10
N LEU A 193 12.50 12.00 6.03
CA LEU A 193 12.34 10.59 6.39
C LEU A 193 10.86 10.20 6.40
N SER A 194 10.62 8.92 6.16
CA SER A 194 9.32 8.28 6.38
C SER A 194 9.34 7.45 7.66
N GLU A 195 8.18 7.24 8.27
CA GLU A 195 8.04 6.27 9.36
C GLU A 195 8.22 4.82 8.83
N PRO A 196 8.90 3.95 9.58
CA PRO A 196 9.39 4.10 10.97
C PRO A 196 10.82 4.64 11.11
N ALA A 197 11.50 5.08 10.04
CA ALA A 197 12.85 5.60 10.13
C ALA A 197 12.95 6.88 10.98
N VAL A 198 11.90 7.71 10.98
CA VAL A 198 11.80 8.90 11.86
C VAL A 198 11.86 8.47 13.32
N SER A 199 10.94 7.60 13.75
CA SER A 199 10.85 7.13 15.14
C SER A 199 12.13 6.41 15.57
N LEU A 200 12.75 5.64 14.68
CA LEU A 200 14.02 4.99 14.92
C LEU A 200 15.15 6.00 15.15
N ALA A 201 15.24 7.05 14.34
CA ALA A 201 16.24 8.12 14.47
C ALA A 201 16.10 8.85 15.81
N LEU A 202 14.86 9.22 16.16
CA LEU A 202 14.54 9.90 17.43
C LEU A 202 14.92 9.04 18.64
N ARG A 203 14.58 7.75 18.63
CA ARG A 203 14.94 6.83 19.72
C ARG A 203 16.46 6.64 19.84
N LYS A 204 17.15 6.45 18.71
CA LYS A 204 18.61 6.27 18.73
C LYS A 204 19.32 7.46 19.35
N THR A 205 18.92 8.69 19.06
CA THR A 205 19.58 9.88 19.61
C THR A 205 19.20 10.17 21.06
N ARG A 206 18.15 9.55 21.61
CA ARG A 206 17.78 9.62 23.03
C ARG A 206 18.38 8.51 23.87
N SER A 207 18.96 7.48 23.25
CA SER A 207 19.48 6.30 23.96
C SER A 207 21.01 6.30 24.07
N PHE A 208 21.51 5.71 25.19
CA PHE A 208 22.94 5.48 25.39
C PHE A 208 23.46 4.40 24.41
N PRO A 209 24.68 4.52 23.86
CA PRO A 209 25.62 5.65 24.03
C PRO A 209 25.43 6.80 23.03
N VAL A 210 24.56 6.64 22.01
CA VAL A 210 24.40 7.59 20.91
C VAL A 210 23.98 8.97 21.40
N GLY A 211 23.10 9.05 22.41
CA GLY A 211 22.65 10.29 23.00
C GLY A 211 23.74 11.17 23.62
N LEU A 212 24.92 10.58 23.93
CA LEU A 212 26.06 11.36 24.44
C LEU A 212 26.79 12.13 23.33
N ILE A 213 26.76 11.61 22.11
CA ILE A 213 27.56 12.13 20.98
C ILE A 213 26.71 12.77 19.87
N ALA A 214 25.43 12.39 19.79
CA ALA A 214 24.49 12.92 18.82
C ALA A 214 23.39 13.71 19.56
N PRO A 215 23.27 15.04 19.33
CA PRO A 215 22.19 15.83 19.90
C PRO A 215 20.83 15.27 19.52
N GLU A 216 19.84 15.49 20.39
CA GLU A 216 18.47 15.05 20.17
C GLU A 216 17.92 15.53 18.81
N LEU A 217 17.15 14.66 18.19
CA LEU A 217 16.44 14.93 16.95
C LEU A 217 14.97 15.20 17.22
N HIS A 218 14.37 16.02 16.37
CA HIS A 218 12.98 16.44 16.48
C HIS A 218 12.24 16.22 15.15
N ARG A 219 10.94 15.95 15.22
CA ARG A 219 10.05 16.12 14.06
C ARG A 219 9.89 17.62 13.80
N GLY A 220 10.39 18.07 12.66
CA GLY A 220 10.26 19.43 12.15
C GLY A 220 9.00 19.56 11.30
N ALA A 221 9.14 19.81 9.99
CA ALA A 221 7.99 19.95 9.10
C ALA A 221 7.26 18.62 8.88
N ASP A 222 5.96 18.62 9.13
CA ASP A 222 5.02 17.56 8.81
C ASP A 222 4.48 17.79 7.40
N LEU A 223 4.85 16.93 6.45
CA LEU A 223 4.46 17.12 5.05
C LEU A 223 2.95 16.94 4.83
N GLN A 224 2.27 16.20 5.69
CA GLN A 224 0.82 16.01 5.62
C GLN A 224 0.11 17.28 6.05
N GLN A 225 0.56 17.91 7.15
CA GLN A 225 0.02 19.19 7.60
C GLN A 225 0.29 20.28 6.56
N GLU A 226 1.49 20.34 6.00
CA GLU A 226 1.83 21.26 4.91
C GLU A 226 0.93 21.03 3.68
N TRP A 227 0.65 19.78 3.32
CA TRP A 227 -0.31 19.45 2.27
C TRP A 227 -1.70 20.04 2.56
N GLY A 228 -2.23 19.76 3.74
CA GLY A 228 -3.56 20.25 4.16
C GLY A 228 -3.65 21.77 4.09
N ARG A 229 -2.63 22.45 4.64
CA ARG A 229 -2.53 23.92 4.65
C ARG A 229 -2.46 24.52 3.25
N LEU A 230 -1.61 23.97 2.38
CA LEU A 230 -1.33 24.54 1.06
C LEU A 230 -2.43 24.27 0.02
N TYR A 231 -3.09 23.13 0.12
CA TYR A 231 -4.16 22.76 -0.79
C TYR A 231 -5.56 22.99 -0.21
N GLN A 232 -5.67 23.46 1.04
CA GLN A 232 -6.94 23.67 1.75
C GLN A 232 -7.82 22.42 1.75
N ARG A 233 -7.20 21.27 2.05
CA ARG A 233 -7.83 19.95 2.13
C ARG A 233 -7.50 19.27 3.46
N ALA A 234 -8.03 18.08 3.67
CA ALA A 234 -7.61 17.24 4.79
C ALA A 234 -6.08 17.05 4.78
N PRO A 235 -5.39 17.09 5.94
CA PRO A 235 -3.94 16.95 6.03
C PRO A 235 -3.51 15.50 5.82
N ARG A 236 -3.82 14.96 4.64
CA ARG A 236 -3.52 13.59 4.25
C ARG A 236 -3.14 13.50 2.77
N VAL A 237 -2.09 12.77 2.49
CA VAL A 237 -1.58 12.50 1.14
C VAL A 237 -1.79 11.03 0.84
N PRO A 238 -2.39 10.63 -0.29
CA PRO A 238 -2.55 9.23 -0.64
C PRO A 238 -1.20 8.61 -1.08
N GLN A 239 -0.30 8.39 -0.09
CA GLN A 239 1.10 8.06 -0.33
C GLN A 239 1.31 6.64 -0.84
N ALA A 240 0.74 5.66 -0.13
CA ALA A 240 0.98 4.26 -0.41
C ALA A 240 -0.20 3.37 -0.02
N GLY A 241 -0.28 2.24 -0.66
CA GLY A 241 -1.25 1.20 -0.38
C GLY A 241 -0.78 -0.14 -0.92
N ILE A 242 -1.69 -1.09 -1.08
CA ILE A 242 -1.38 -2.38 -1.69
C ILE A 242 -2.02 -2.49 -3.06
N ALA A 243 -1.29 -3.12 -3.97
CA ALA A 243 -1.76 -3.43 -5.31
C ALA A 243 -1.55 -4.91 -5.64
N ALA A 244 -2.48 -5.49 -6.36
CA ALA A 244 -2.35 -6.81 -6.95
C ALA A 244 -1.60 -6.71 -8.27
N VAL A 245 -0.72 -7.67 -8.54
CA VAL A 245 0.08 -7.76 -9.77
C VAL A 245 0.02 -9.17 -10.36
N GLY A 246 0.33 -9.30 -11.64
CA GLY A 246 0.39 -10.61 -12.29
C GLY A 246 -0.97 -11.34 -12.34
N ALA A 247 -0.92 -12.68 -12.24
CA ALA A 247 -2.06 -13.56 -12.47
C ALA A 247 -3.15 -13.46 -11.40
N VAL A 248 -2.81 -13.12 -10.15
CA VAL A 248 -3.79 -13.01 -9.06
C VAL A 248 -4.87 -11.95 -9.33
N ARG A 249 -4.59 -10.98 -10.19
CA ARG A 249 -5.56 -9.96 -10.63
C ARG A 249 -6.80 -10.53 -11.30
N ALA A 250 -6.69 -11.68 -11.91
CA ALA A 250 -7.83 -12.38 -12.53
C ALA A 250 -8.68 -13.17 -11.52
N GLN A 251 -8.39 -13.07 -10.22
CA GLN A 251 -9.05 -13.84 -9.17
C GLN A 251 -9.78 -12.93 -8.18
N PRO A 252 -10.98 -12.43 -8.49
CA PRO A 252 -11.68 -11.42 -7.68
C PRO A 252 -11.95 -11.88 -6.25
N GLN A 253 -12.18 -13.17 -6.02
CA GLN A 253 -12.38 -13.72 -4.69
C GLN A 253 -11.12 -13.63 -3.83
N VAL A 254 -9.94 -13.89 -4.41
CA VAL A 254 -8.65 -13.74 -3.74
C VAL A 254 -8.37 -12.28 -3.45
N LEU A 255 -8.60 -11.38 -4.41
CA LEU A 255 -8.43 -9.93 -4.21
C LEU A 255 -9.31 -9.41 -3.07
N ALA A 256 -10.57 -9.83 -3.03
CA ALA A 256 -11.48 -9.47 -1.94
C ALA A 256 -11.02 -10.04 -0.58
N ALA A 257 -10.49 -11.26 -0.54
CA ALA A 257 -9.93 -11.87 0.68
C ALA A 257 -8.70 -11.08 1.16
N VAL A 258 -7.78 -10.73 0.25
CA VAL A 258 -6.59 -9.91 0.54
C VAL A 258 -6.98 -8.55 1.08
N ALA A 259 -7.90 -7.83 0.43
CA ALA A 259 -8.34 -6.50 0.86
C ALA A 259 -8.94 -6.54 2.28
N ARG A 260 -9.82 -7.50 2.56
CA ARG A 260 -10.40 -7.69 3.91
C ARG A 260 -9.36 -8.09 4.95
N ALA A 261 -8.45 -9.02 4.62
CA ALA A 261 -7.41 -9.45 5.53
C ALA A 261 -6.46 -8.29 5.86
N TYR A 262 -6.09 -7.50 4.85
CA TYR A 262 -5.23 -6.31 5.04
C TYR A 262 -5.88 -5.28 5.97
N ALA A 263 -7.17 -4.96 5.76
CA ALA A 263 -7.88 -4.00 6.61
C ALA A 263 -7.96 -4.47 8.07
N ARG A 264 -8.26 -5.77 8.30
CA ARG A 264 -8.26 -6.36 9.66
C ARG A 264 -6.86 -6.34 10.29
N SER A 265 -5.84 -6.68 9.51
CA SER A 265 -4.45 -6.67 9.97
C SER A 265 -3.96 -5.27 10.31
N LEU A 266 -4.39 -4.26 9.53
CA LEU A 266 -4.08 -2.86 9.83
C LEU A 266 -4.74 -2.41 11.13
N ALA A 267 -6.01 -2.72 11.34
CA ALA A 267 -6.69 -2.43 12.59
C ALA A 267 -5.98 -3.12 13.78
N TRP A 268 -5.66 -4.40 13.64
CA TRP A 268 -4.92 -5.14 14.66
C TRP A 268 -3.55 -4.50 14.98
N CYS A 269 -2.79 -4.10 13.96
CA CYS A 269 -1.50 -3.42 14.14
C CYS A 269 -1.65 -2.09 14.90
N ARG A 270 -2.71 -1.35 14.69
CA ARG A 270 -3.00 -0.11 15.44
C ARG A 270 -3.30 -0.41 16.90
N ASP A 271 -4.09 -1.43 17.16
CA ASP A 271 -4.50 -1.81 18.52
C ASP A 271 -3.38 -2.53 19.29
N ASN A 272 -2.42 -3.15 18.57
CA ASN A 272 -1.33 -3.95 19.12
C ASN A 272 0.05 -3.48 18.60
N ALA A 273 0.31 -2.19 18.67
CA ALA A 273 1.44 -1.56 17.98
C ALA A 273 2.81 -2.16 18.33
N LEU A 274 3.05 -2.50 19.60
CA LEU A 274 4.33 -3.09 20.02
C LEU A 274 4.50 -4.53 19.50
N GLU A 275 3.44 -5.33 19.48
CA GLU A 275 3.50 -6.69 18.94
C GLU A 275 3.64 -6.67 17.42
N CYS A 276 2.92 -5.78 16.75
CA CYS A 276 3.12 -5.51 15.32
C CYS A 276 4.58 -5.11 15.04
N GLY A 277 5.17 -4.29 15.91
CA GLY A 277 6.60 -3.94 15.86
C GLY A 277 7.53 -5.14 15.98
N ARG A 278 7.24 -6.07 16.90
CA ARG A 278 8.00 -7.32 17.03
C ARG A 278 7.92 -8.17 15.76
N MET A 279 6.75 -8.26 15.14
CA MET A 279 6.57 -8.95 13.86
C MET A 279 7.41 -8.29 12.76
N MET A 280 7.31 -6.97 12.59
CA MET A 280 8.08 -6.25 11.59
C MET A 280 9.60 -6.42 11.77
N SER A 281 10.08 -6.39 13.00
CA SER A 281 11.52 -6.51 13.30
C SER A 281 12.11 -7.89 12.96
N ARG A 282 11.28 -8.93 12.85
CA ARG A 282 11.72 -10.26 12.38
C ARG A 282 11.92 -10.33 10.86
N HIS A 283 11.25 -9.46 10.11
CA HIS A 283 11.28 -9.44 8.64
C HIS A 283 12.11 -8.31 8.06
N ILE A 284 12.34 -7.26 8.84
CA ILE A 284 13.03 -6.04 8.39
C ILE A 284 14.10 -5.70 9.40
N ASP A 285 15.32 -6.05 9.05
CA ASP A 285 16.50 -5.72 9.85
C ASP A 285 16.58 -4.20 10.12
N LEU A 286 17.23 -3.80 11.21
CA LEU A 286 17.41 -2.43 11.69
C LEU A 286 16.17 -1.80 12.34
N LEU A 287 14.96 -2.29 12.16
CA LEU A 287 13.80 -1.80 12.90
C LEU A 287 13.78 -2.38 14.31
N THR A 288 13.34 -1.57 15.26
CA THR A 288 13.06 -2.04 16.62
C THR A 288 11.55 -2.04 16.88
N PRO A 289 11.04 -2.96 17.71
CA PRO A 289 9.62 -3.02 18.05
C PRO A 289 9.06 -1.68 18.53
N GLU A 290 9.81 -0.98 19.36
CA GLU A 290 9.41 0.29 19.94
C GLU A 290 9.38 1.43 18.89
N ALA A 291 10.33 1.45 17.96
CA ALA A 291 10.33 2.45 16.88
C ALA A 291 9.15 2.25 15.93
N VAL A 292 8.77 1.00 15.67
CA VAL A 292 7.57 0.70 14.88
C VAL A 292 6.29 1.07 15.64
N ALA A 293 6.22 0.80 16.94
CA ALA A 293 5.08 1.20 17.77
C ALA A 293 4.87 2.72 17.79
N ASP A 294 5.96 3.48 17.96
CA ASP A 294 5.91 4.95 17.87
C ASP A 294 5.46 5.41 16.49
N ALA A 295 5.95 4.77 15.44
CA ALA A 295 5.60 5.07 14.06
C ALA A 295 4.09 4.85 13.79
N ILE A 296 3.54 3.74 14.28
CA ILE A 296 2.10 3.45 14.18
C ILE A 296 1.28 4.55 14.87
N ALA A 297 1.71 4.98 16.05
CA ALA A 297 0.99 5.98 16.85
C ALA A 297 0.91 7.36 16.17
N VAL A 298 1.88 7.71 15.32
CA VAL A 298 1.96 9.04 14.68
C VAL A 298 1.64 9.02 13.18
N SER A 299 1.55 7.85 12.57
CA SER A 299 1.24 7.72 11.14
C SER A 299 -0.26 7.75 10.90
N LEU A 300 -0.68 8.41 9.83
CA LEU A 300 -2.07 8.35 9.39
C LEU A 300 -2.28 7.09 8.54
N MET A 301 -2.79 6.05 9.21
CA MET A 301 -3.03 4.73 8.62
C MET A 301 -4.53 4.43 8.56
N ASP A 302 -5.06 4.23 7.36
CA ASP A 302 -6.46 3.84 7.14
C ASP A 302 -6.59 3.10 5.81
N ALA A 303 -7.12 1.88 5.82
CA ALA A 303 -7.24 1.03 4.64
C ALA A 303 -8.48 1.40 3.81
N VAL A 304 -8.41 2.53 3.11
CA VAL A 304 -9.49 2.99 2.22
C VAL A 304 -9.45 2.24 0.90
N PRO A 305 -10.50 1.49 0.51
CA PRO A 305 -10.58 0.81 -0.78
C PRO A 305 -10.30 1.76 -1.95
N ALA A 306 -9.59 1.28 -2.98
CA ALA A 306 -9.18 2.12 -4.10
C ALA A 306 -10.33 2.86 -4.81
N PRO A 307 -11.53 2.27 -5.02
CA PRO A 307 -12.67 3.01 -5.56
C PRO A 307 -13.12 4.19 -4.70
N GLN A 308 -13.04 4.04 -3.37
CA GLN A 308 -13.42 5.11 -2.42
C GLN A 308 -12.33 6.19 -2.30
N ALA A 309 -11.06 5.81 -2.47
CA ALA A 309 -9.93 6.73 -2.45
C ALA A 309 -9.75 7.50 -3.77
N ARG A 310 -10.55 7.20 -4.81
CA ARG A 310 -10.35 7.66 -6.17
C ARG A 310 -10.29 9.18 -6.30
N GLU A 311 -11.22 9.89 -5.66
CA GLU A 311 -11.26 11.35 -5.72
C GLU A 311 -9.96 11.99 -5.20
N GLU A 312 -9.47 11.52 -4.05
CA GLU A 312 -8.23 12.04 -3.48
C GLU A 312 -7.00 11.64 -4.28
N LEU A 313 -6.99 10.41 -4.82
CA LEU A 313 -5.95 9.95 -5.74
C LEU A 313 -5.92 10.78 -7.01
N GLU A 314 -7.05 11.02 -7.66
CA GLU A 314 -7.11 11.81 -8.89
C GLU A 314 -6.73 13.28 -8.64
N PHE A 315 -7.10 13.85 -7.49
CA PHE A 315 -6.60 15.16 -7.10
C PHE A 315 -5.07 15.18 -6.96
N PHE A 316 -4.50 14.24 -6.21
CA PHE A 316 -3.05 14.12 -6.04
C PHE A 316 -2.35 13.87 -7.38
N PHE A 317 -2.85 12.95 -8.18
CA PHE A 317 -2.32 12.65 -9.51
C PHE A 317 -2.41 13.85 -10.45
N GLY A 318 -3.46 14.66 -10.36
CA GLY A 318 -3.57 15.91 -11.10
C GLY A 318 -2.44 16.90 -10.79
N GLN A 319 -2.03 17.00 -9.52
CA GLN A 319 -0.89 17.82 -9.12
C GLN A 319 0.43 17.27 -9.70
N LEU A 320 0.58 15.95 -9.72
CA LEU A 320 1.76 15.30 -10.32
C LEU A 320 1.81 15.48 -11.84
N MET A 321 0.66 15.33 -12.51
CA MET A 321 0.53 15.52 -13.96
C MET A 321 0.89 16.95 -14.38
N ALA A 322 0.42 17.95 -13.64
CA ALA A 322 0.72 19.35 -13.89
C ALA A 322 2.23 19.65 -13.78
N ARG A 323 2.95 18.93 -12.92
CA ARG A 323 4.39 19.08 -12.74
C ARG A 323 5.21 18.27 -13.75
N ASN A 324 4.92 16.98 -13.86
CA ASN A 324 5.60 16.04 -14.75
C ASN A 324 4.70 14.84 -15.07
N PRO A 325 4.09 14.79 -16.24
CA PRO A 325 3.24 13.67 -16.66
C PRO A 325 3.92 12.29 -16.59
N GLY A 326 5.24 12.25 -16.75
CA GLY A 326 6.03 11.02 -16.69
C GLY A 326 5.95 10.30 -15.35
N LEU A 327 5.62 11.00 -14.25
CA LEU A 327 5.44 10.41 -12.91
C LEU A 327 4.29 9.40 -12.86
N LEU A 328 3.32 9.52 -13.76
CA LEU A 328 2.17 8.64 -13.89
C LEU A 328 2.14 7.86 -15.22
N GLY A 329 3.22 7.88 -16.00
CA GLY A 329 3.24 7.25 -17.33
C GLY A 329 2.42 8.04 -18.38
N GLY A 330 2.31 9.34 -18.21
CA GLY A 330 1.79 10.28 -19.22
C GLY A 330 0.28 10.57 -19.15
N LYS A 331 -0.49 9.91 -18.29
CA LYS A 331 -1.94 10.10 -18.19
C LYS A 331 -2.47 9.72 -16.79
N LEU A 332 -3.70 10.11 -16.47
CA LEU A 332 -4.42 9.57 -15.32
C LEU A 332 -4.80 8.11 -15.57
N PRO A 333 -4.79 7.24 -14.54
CA PRO A 333 -5.15 5.84 -14.70
C PRO A 333 -6.66 5.69 -14.99
N ALA A 334 -7.00 4.70 -15.81
CA ALA A 334 -8.39 4.34 -16.13
C ALA A 334 -9.09 3.64 -14.94
N ALA A 335 -10.42 3.50 -15.01
CA ALA A 335 -11.26 2.89 -13.97
C ALA A 335 -10.76 1.50 -13.51
N ALA A 336 -10.26 0.70 -14.44
CA ALA A 336 -9.71 -0.63 -14.14
C ALA A 336 -8.51 -0.61 -13.17
N PHE A 337 -7.78 0.50 -13.07
CA PHE A 337 -6.73 0.69 -12.06
C PHE A 337 -7.28 0.61 -10.63
N TYR A 338 -8.47 1.14 -10.41
CA TYR A 338 -9.15 1.17 -9.11
C TYR A 338 -10.00 -0.09 -8.85
N GLY A 339 -9.88 -1.14 -9.67
CA GLY A 339 -10.69 -2.34 -9.53
C GLY A 339 -12.15 -2.17 -9.97
N GLN A 340 -12.45 -1.12 -10.76
CA GLN A 340 -13.75 -0.88 -11.38
C GLN A 340 -13.70 -1.38 -12.84
N SER A 341 -14.64 -2.23 -13.21
CA SER A 341 -14.83 -2.71 -14.59
C SER A 341 -15.65 -1.74 -15.41
#